data_b7acfedabce3bf0b661bdb77f26f05fc
#
_entry.id   b7acfedabce3bf0b661bdb77f26f05fc
#
_cell.length_a   1.000
_cell.length_b   1.000
_cell.length_c   1.000
_cell.angle_alpha   90.00
_cell.angle_beta   90.00
_cell.angle_gamma   90.00
#
_symmetry.space_group_name_H-M   'P 1'
#
loop_
_entity.id
_entity.type
_entity.pdbx_description
1 polymer ?
#
loop_
_entity_poly.entity_id
_entity_poly.type
_entity_poly.pdbx_seq_one_letter_code
_entity_poly.pdbx_strand_id
1 'polypeptide(L)'
;MNMLTRLEKTLYRLEAQHACLHWAFEQIAEREGIVFEIGLGLGRTFNHMRHHLGKREIYAFERVINAYPDCMPDEENLILGEIEETLPAASARFRGQVVLGHSDVGSFDKDNNRMMAGLISKHLPAALAPGAIVMSDLPLEMPGCTALALPPGAREDRYYLYRNDGL
;
A
#
# COMPACT_ATOMS: atom_id res chain seq x y z
N MET A 1 -31.28 -5.21 7.94
CA MET A 1 -29.83 -5.11 7.72
C MET A 1 -29.41 -3.64 7.90
N ASN A 2 -28.72 -3.33 8.97
CA ASN A 2 -28.28 -1.96 9.22
C ASN A 2 -27.12 -1.64 8.28
N MET A 3 -27.35 -0.81 7.29
CA MET A 3 -26.27 -0.32 6.42
C MET A 3 -25.38 0.63 7.21
N LEU A 4 -24.06 0.43 7.13
CA LEU A 4 -23.07 1.29 7.77
C LEU A 4 -23.22 2.74 7.25
N THR A 5 -23.16 3.68 8.16
CA THR A 5 -23.09 5.11 7.83
C THR A 5 -21.75 5.45 7.16
N ARG A 6 -21.65 6.62 6.54
CA ARG A 6 -20.37 7.09 5.97
C ARG A 6 -19.28 7.24 7.03
N LEU A 7 -19.64 7.67 8.22
CA LEU A 7 -18.73 7.79 9.36
C LEU A 7 -18.18 6.43 9.77
N GLU A 8 -19.06 5.43 9.94
CA GLU A 8 -18.66 4.06 10.29
C GLU A 8 -17.79 3.41 9.22
N LYS A 9 -18.10 3.62 7.94
CA LYS A 9 -17.25 3.13 6.84
C LYS A 9 -15.85 3.73 6.89
N THR A 10 -15.73 5.02 7.18
CA THR A 10 -14.44 5.69 7.32
C THR A 10 -13.69 5.21 8.56
N LEU A 11 -14.38 5.14 9.70
CA LEU A 11 -13.79 4.65 10.95
C LEU A 11 -13.22 3.22 10.78
N TYR A 12 -14.04 2.31 10.26
CA TYR A 12 -13.63 0.91 10.11
C TYR A 12 -12.50 0.73 9.09
N ARG A 13 -12.47 1.56 8.05
CA ARG A 13 -11.34 1.57 7.11
C ARG A 13 -10.06 2.04 7.79
N LEU A 14 -10.11 3.11 8.57
CA LEU A 14 -8.93 3.64 9.29
C LEU A 14 -8.45 2.68 10.38
N GLU A 15 -9.36 2.03 11.11
CA GLU A 15 -9.01 1.01 12.09
C GLU A 15 -8.32 -0.19 11.42
N ALA A 16 -8.86 -0.66 10.29
CA ALA A 16 -8.27 -1.76 9.53
C ALA A 16 -6.88 -1.38 8.98
N GLN A 17 -6.76 -0.18 8.40
CA GLN A 17 -5.49 0.35 7.91
C GLN A 17 -4.44 0.42 9.01
N HIS A 18 -4.79 0.97 10.16
CA HIS A 18 -3.90 1.09 11.31
C HIS A 18 -3.45 -0.28 11.83
N ALA A 19 -4.38 -1.21 12.03
CA ALA A 19 -4.07 -2.57 12.51
C ALA A 19 -3.18 -3.33 11.51
N CYS A 20 -3.48 -3.25 10.22
CA CYS A 20 -2.68 -3.89 9.17
C CYS A 20 -1.28 -3.28 9.06
N LEU A 21 -1.14 -1.96 9.16
CA LEU A 21 0.17 -1.30 9.14
C LEU A 21 1.05 -1.77 10.30
N HIS A 22 0.52 -1.77 11.53
CA HIS A 22 1.30 -2.21 12.70
C HIS A 22 1.71 -3.67 12.60
N TRP A 23 0.80 -4.54 12.17
CA TRP A 23 1.14 -5.93 11.89
C TRP A 23 2.23 -6.04 10.82
N ALA A 24 2.12 -5.30 9.72
CA ALA A 24 3.12 -5.32 8.65
C ALA A 24 4.48 -4.81 9.12
N PHE A 25 4.55 -3.79 9.97
CA PHE A 25 5.81 -3.30 10.54
C PHE A 25 6.54 -4.38 11.33
N GLU A 26 5.80 -5.18 12.11
CA GLU A 26 6.37 -6.33 12.83
C GLU A 26 6.92 -7.39 11.87
N GLN A 27 6.20 -7.67 10.77
CA GLN A 27 6.63 -8.68 9.79
C GLN A 27 7.92 -8.29 9.06
N ILE A 28 8.17 -7.01 8.87
CA ILE A 28 9.34 -6.51 8.13
C ILE A 28 10.47 -5.98 9.02
N ALA A 29 10.31 -6.00 10.34
CA ALA A 29 11.23 -5.37 11.29
C ALA A 29 12.70 -5.80 11.08
N GLU A 30 12.94 -7.09 10.91
CA GLU A 30 14.27 -7.69 10.74
C GLU A 30 14.66 -7.88 9.26
N ARG A 31 13.91 -7.29 8.33
CA ARG A 31 14.14 -7.46 6.90
C ARG A 31 14.74 -6.21 6.29
N GLU A 32 15.75 -6.36 5.46
CA GLU A 32 16.26 -5.28 4.62
C GLU A 32 15.39 -5.10 3.37
N GLY A 33 15.25 -3.88 2.92
CA GLY A 33 14.50 -3.51 1.73
C GLY A 33 13.74 -2.21 1.89
N ILE A 34 13.07 -1.83 0.80
CA ILE A 34 12.34 -0.56 0.68
C ILE A 34 10.84 -0.74 0.81
N VAL A 35 10.12 0.35 0.94
CA VAL A 35 8.65 0.40 1.01
C VAL A 35 8.10 1.19 -0.17
N PHE A 36 7.02 0.70 -0.75
CA PHE A 36 6.20 1.46 -1.71
C PHE A 36 4.91 1.92 -1.04
N GLU A 37 4.67 3.23 -1.08
CA GLU A 37 3.39 3.86 -0.74
C GLU A 37 2.69 4.28 -2.03
N ILE A 38 1.73 3.49 -2.48
CA ILE A 38 1.00 3.72 -3.74
C ILE A 38 -0.28 4.50 -3.43
N GLY A 39 -0.28 5.76 -3.80
CA GLY A 39 -1.33 6.73 -3.44
C GLY A 39 -0.98 7.48 -2.15
N LEU A 40 -0.28 8.61 -2.29
CA LEU A 40 0.12 9.44 -1.15
C LEU A 40 -1.08 10.13 -0.49
N GLY A 41 -2.02 10.63 -1.29
CA GLY A 41 -3.18 11.37 -0.81
C GLY A 41 -2.78 12.54 0.09
N LEU A 42 -3.37 12.63 1.28
CA LEU A 42 -3.03 13.65 2.29
C LEU A 42 -1.72 13.36 3.03
N GLY A 43 -1.09 12.22 2.79
CA GLY A 43 0.19 11.83 3.37
C GLY A 43 0.14 11.23 4.77
N ARG A 44 -1.05 10.93 5.28
CA ARG A 44 -1.21 10.42 6.66
C ARG A 44 -0.55 9.07 6.88
N THR A 45 -0.70 8.14 5.96
CA THR A 45 -0.06 6.83 6.05
C THR A 45 1.43 6.90 5.82
N PHE A 46 1.89 7.75 4.88
CA PHE A 46 3.31 8.01 4.69
C PHE A 46 3.95 8.57 5.97
N ASN A 47 3.37 9.58 6.58
CA ASN A 47 3.82 10.16 7.85
C ASN A 47 3.90 9.11 8.96
N HIS A 48 2.87 8.26 9.07
CA HIS A 48 2.82 7.17 10.04
C HIS A 48 3.93 6.14 9.81
N MET A 49 4.11 5.70 8.55
CA MET A 49 5.21 4.80 8.19
C MET A 49 6.59 5.42 8.46
N ARG A 50 6.78 6.69 8.11
CA ARG A 50 8.03 7.41 8.39
C ARG A 50 8.37 7.42 9.86
N HIS A 51 7.37 7.63 10.71
CA HIS A 51 7.55 7.63 12.17
C HIS A 51 7.97 6.26 12.71
N HIS A 52 7.38 5.18 12.21
CA HIS A 52 7.60 3.82 12.72
C HIS A 52 8.76 3.06 12.06
N LEU A 53 9.12 3.38 10.82
CA LEU A 53 10.13 2.65 10.05
C LEU A 53 11.52 3.31 10.07
N GLY A 54 11.69 4.38 10.84
CA GLY A 54 12.98 5.02 11.04
C GLY A 54 13.59 5.52 9.72
N LYS A 55 14.78 5.03 9.35
CA LYS A 55 15.52 5.45 8.16
C LYS A 55 15.23 4.63 6.91
N ARG A 56 14.31 3.68 6.98
CA ARG A 56 13.95 2.85 5.82
C ARG A 56 13.44 3.73 4.67
N GLU A 57 13.90 3.48 3.46
CA GLU A 57 13.44 4.23 2.29
C GLU A 57 11.99 3.88 1.95
N ILE A 58 11.18 4.91 1.78
CA ILE A 58 9.77 4.83 1.37
C ILE A 58 9.62 5.65 0.11
N TYR A 59 9.25 5.00 -1.00
CA TYR A 59 8.93 5.66 -2.26
C TYR A 59 7.44 5.84 -2.37
N ALA A 60 6.99 7.09 -2.46
CA ALA A 60 5.57 7.44 -2.53
C ALA A 60 5.17 7.80 -3.96
N PHE A 61 4.10 7.19 -4.43
CA PHE A 61 3.54 7.41 -5.77
C PHE A 61 2.34 8.34 -5.67
N GLU A 62 2.32 9.38 -6.47
CA GLU A 62 1.17 10.28 -6.55
C GLU A 62 1.10 10.95 -7.92
N ARG A 63 -0.11 11.21 -8.36
CA ARG A 63 -0.38 11.95 -9.60
C ARG A 63 -0.34 13.46 -9.38
N VAL A 64 -1.02 13.92 -8.34
CA VAL A 64 -1.13 15.34 -7.97
C VAL A 64 -0.91 15.48 -6.48
N ILE A 65 0.06 16.29 -6.09
CA ILE A 65 0.39 16.49 -4.68
C ILE A 65 -0.74 17.24 -3.97
N ASN A 66 -1.24 16.63 -2.91
CA ASN A 66 -2.24 17.20 -2.01
C ASN A 66 -1.95 16.86 -0.53
N ALA A 67 -0.73 16.43 -0.23
CA ALA A 67 -0.33 16.04 1.11
C ALA A 67 -0.14 17.28 2.01
N TYR A 68 -0.39 17.09 3.31
CA TYR A 68 -0.03 18.10 4.31
C TYR A 68 1.49 18.36 4.25
N PRO A 69 1.95 19.61 4.46
CA PRO A 69 3.37 19.96 4.38
C PRO A 69 4.29 19.11 5.26
N ASP A 70 3.82 18.72 6.44
CA ASP A 70 4.53 17.86 7.40
C ASP A 70 4.41 16.35 7.11
N CYS A 71 3.66 15.99 6.05
CA CYS A 71 3.45 14.63 5.59
C CYS A 71 4.04 14.37 4.19
N MET A 72 4.90 15.28 3.71
CA MET A 72 5.54 15.15 2.40
C MET A 72 6.78 14.26 2.47
N PRO A 73 6.97 13.33 1.53
CA PRO A 73 8.25 12.66 1.35
C PRO A 73 9.32 13.64 0.82
N ASP A 74 10.58 13.26 0.98
CA ASP A 74 11.68 13.95 0.31
C ASP A 74 11.51 13.86 -1.21
N GLU A 75 11.98 14.88 -1.94
CA GLU A 75 11.79 14.97 -3.39
C GLU A 75 12.31 13.74 -4.14
N GLU A 76 13.44 13.19 -3.70
CA GLU A 76 14.07 12.00 -4.30
C GLU A 76 13.26 10.71 -4.09
N ASN A 77 12.37 10.68 -3.09
CA ASN A 77 11.50 9.56 -2.75
C ASN A 77 10.06 9.74 -3.26
N LEU A 78 9.78 10.84 -3.94
CA LEU A 78 8.48 11.14 -4.51
C LEU A 78 8.46 10.79 -6.00
N ILE A 79 7.57 9.86 -6.37
CA ILE A 79 7.40 9.41 -7.76
C ILE A 79 6.09 10.02 -8.29
N LEU A 80 6.23 11.13 -9.02
CA LEU A 80 5.11 11.85 -9.61
C LEU A 80 4.79 11.36 -11.01
N GLY A 81 3.53 11.17 -11.28
CA GLY A 81 3.00 10.82 -12.59
C GLY A 81 1.85 9.83 -12.52
N GLU A 82 1.32 9.49 -13.67
CA GLU A 82 0.26 8.48 -13.78
C GLU A 82 0.81 7.10 -13.41
N ILE A 83 0.03 6.35 -12.64
CA ILE A 83 0.45 5.06 -12.10
C ILE A 83 0.73 4.03 -13.20
N GLU A 84 0.04 4.14 -14.34
CA GLU A 84 0.24 3.31 -15.53
C GLU A 84 1.68 3.38 -16.06
N GLU A 85 2.35 4.50 -15.83
CA GLU A 85 3.73 4.73 -16.27
C GLU A 85 4.72 4.55 -15.13
N THR A 86 4.40 5.10 -13.96
CA THR A 86 5.33 5.17 -12.83
C THR A 86 5.52 3.83 -12.12
N LEU A 87 4.45 3.05 -11.93
CA LEU A 87 4.56 1.77 -11.23
C LEU A 87 5.35 0.73 -12.01
N PRO A 88 5.14 0.52 -13.34
CA PRO A 88 6.00 -0.38 -14.12
C PRO A 88 7.48 0.02 -14.09
N ALA A 89 7.77 1.31 -14.25
CA ALA A 89 9.13 1.84 -14.24
C ALA A 89 9.83 1.63 -12.88
N ALA A 90 9.14 1.96 -11.79
CA ALA A 90 9.66 1.76 -10.44
C ALA A 90 9.82 0.27 -10.10
N SER A 91 8.87 -0.57 -10.51
CA SER A 91 8.95 -2.02 -10.28
C SER A 91 10.12 -2.66 -11.03
N ALA A 92 10.46 -2.16 -12.20
CA ALA A 92 11.67 -2.59 -12.92
C ALA A 92 12.96 -2.09 -12.23
N ARG A 93 12.97 -0.82 -11.80
CA ARG A 93 14.12 -0.19 -11.09
C ARG A 93 14.42 -0.88 -9.76
N PHE A 94 13.40 -1.20 -8.99
CA PHE A 94 13.50 -1.76 -7.64
C PHE A 94 13.16 -3.25 -7.58
N ARG A 95 13.42 -3.98 -8.65
CA ARG A 95 13.11 -5.41 -8.77
C ARG A 95 13.60 -6.20 -7.55
N GLY A 96 12.68 -6.89 -6.89
CA GLY A 96 12.97 -7.76 -5.74
C GLY A 96 13.39 -7.04 -4.46
N GLN A 97 13.23 -5.71 -4.36
CA GLN A 97 13.72 -4.91 -3.22
C GLN A 97 12.62 -4.44 -2.27
N VAL A 98 11.36 -4.49 -2.69
CA VAL A 98 10.23 -4.01 -1.88
C VAL A 98 9.83 -5.07 -0.86
N VAL A 99 9.92 -4.75 0.42
CA VAL A 99 9.53 -5.64 1.52
C VAL A 99 8.12 -5.35 2.04
N LEU A 100 7.61 -4.14 1.78
CA LEU A 100 6.23 -3.73 2.07
C LEU A 100 5.71 -2.86 0.93
N GLY A 101 4.63 -3.31 0.31
CA GLY A 101 3.82 -2.51 -0.60
C GLY A 101 2.51 -2.14 0.06
N HIS A 102 2.24 -0.84 0.19
CA HIS A 102 0.95 -0.33 0.64
C HIS A 102 0.25 0.39 -0.51
N SER A 103 -1.02 0.08 -0.72
CA SER A 103 -1.87 0.72 -1.72
C SER A 103 -3.15 1.23 -1.09
N ASP A 104 -3.41 2.52 -1.25
CA ASP A 104 -4.63 3.21 -0.80
C ASP A 104 -5.11 4.12 -1.93
N VAL A 105 -5.65 3.51 -2.98
CA VAL A 105 -6.07 4.18 -4.23
C VAL A 105 -7.55 4.03 -4.51
N GLY A 106 -8.30 3.38 -3.64
CA GLY A 106 -9.72 3.17 -3.78
C GLY A 106 -10.51 4.47 -3.79
N SER A 107 -11.55 4.50 -4.59
CA SER A 107 -12.47 5.62 -4.75
C SER A 107 -13.92 5.14 -4.78
N PHE A 108 -14.86 6.06 -4.97
CA PHE A 108 -16.27 5.71 -5.19
C PHE A 108 -16.56 5.19 -6.60
N ASP A 109 -15.62 5.37 -7.54
CA ASP A 109 -15.71 4.88 -8.91
C ASP A 109 -15.26 3.42 -8.98
N LYS A 110 -16.19 2.50 -9.16
CA LYS A 110 -15.94 1.05 -9.21
C LYS A 110 -15.10 0.63 -10.42
N ASP A 111 -15.27 1.30 -11.56
CA ASP A 111 -14.52 0.98 -12.77
C ASP A 111 -13.07 1.44 -12.64
N ASN A 112 -12.86 2.63 -12.07
CA ASN A 112 -11.52 3.10 -11.72
C ASN A 112 -10.85 2.16 -10.70
N ASN A 113 -11.56 1.72 -9.67
CA ASN A 113 -11.02 0.77 -8.69
C ASN A 113 -10.59 -0.55 -9.34
N ARG A 114 -11.37 -1.07 -10.26
CA ARG A 114 -11.04 -2.30 -10.99
C ARG A 114 -9.80 -2.11 -11.85
N MET A 115 -9.69 -0.98 -12.54
CA MET A 115 -8.52 -0.63 -13.35
C MET A 115 -7.26 -0.51 -12.47
N MET A 116 -7.34 0.22 -11.36
CA MET A 116 -6.22 0.42 -10.44
C MET A 116 -5.76 -0.90 -9.81
N ALA A 117 -6.69 -1.73 -9.34
CA ALA A 117 -6.38 -3.05 -8.80
C ALA A 117 -5.69 -3.94 -9.85
N GLY A 118 -6.13 -3.90 -11.10
CA GLY A 118 -5.51 -4.62 -12.21
C GLY A 118 -4.07 -4.16 -12.50
N LEU A 119 -3.82 -2.85 -12.51
CA LEU A 119 -2.49 -2.29 -12.71
C LEU A 119 -1.52 -2.69 -11.58
N ILE A 120 -1.96 -2.56 -10.34
CA ILE A 120 -1.15 -2.92 -9.17
C ILE A 120 -0.87 -4.42 -9.19
N SER A 121 -1.89 -5.25 -9.41
CA SER A 121 -1.74 -6.72 -9.48
C SER A 121 -0.77 -7.18 -10.55
N LYS A 122 -0.73 -6.47 -11.68
CA LYS A 122 0.14 -6.79 -12.81
C LYS A 122 1.59 -6.38 -12.57
N HIS A 123 1.83 -5.21 -12.00
CA HIS A 123 3.16 -4.58 -12.01
C HIS A 123 3.91 -4.66 -10.68
N LEU A 124 3.20 -4.57 -9.55
CA LEU A 124 3.83 -4.59 -8.22
C LEU A 124 4.65 -5.88 -7.93
N PRO A 125 4.19 -7.08 -8.33
CA PRO A 125 4.92 -8.31 -8.01
C PRO A 125 6.39 -8.33 -8.44
N ALA A 126 6.75 -7.65 -9.53
CA ALA A 126 8.13 -7.58 -9.99
C ALA A 126 9.08 -6.86 -9.02
N ALA A 127 8.55 -5.93 -8.22
CA ALA A 127 9.32 -5.20 -7.22
C ALA A 127 9.46 -5.95 -5.90
N LEU A 128 8.57 -6.91 -5.61
CA LEU A 128 8.47 -7.56 -4.31
C LEU A 128 9.65 -8.48 -4.03
N ALA A 129 10.26 -8.31 -2.86
CA ALA A 129 11.19 -9.28 -2.31
C ALA A 129 10.47 -10.59 -1.92
N PRO A 130 11.17 -11.74 -1.90
CA PRO A 130 10.58 -12.96 -1.34
C PRO A 130 10.09 -12.74 0.08
N GLY A 131 8.85 -13.16 0.39
CA GLY A 131 8.21 -12.94 1.69
C GLY A 131 7.74 -11.52 1.96
N ALA A 132 7.77 -10.62 0.98
CA ALA A 132 7.26 -9.26 1.10
C ALA A 132 5.77 -9.26 1.46
N ILE A 133 5.37 -8.26 2.23
CA ILE A 133 3.97 -8.02 2.60
C ILE A 133 3.38 -6.97 1.66
N VAL A 134 2.17 -7.21 1.19
CA VAL A 134 1.36 -6.22 0.48
C VAL A 134 0.07 -6.01 1.24
N MET A 135 -0.28 -4.74 1.44
CA MET A 135 -1.57 -4.36 1.99
C MET A 135 -2.27 -3.36 1.06
N SER A 136 -3.55 -3.53 0.88
CA SER A 136 -4.34 -2.76 -0.08
C SER A 136 -5.76 -2.52 0.41
N ASP A 137 -6.30 -1.36 0.10
CA ASP A 137 -7.73 -1.06 0.29
C ASP A 137 -8.62 -1.67 -0.80
N LEU A 138 -8.01 -2.16 -1.88
CA LEU A 138 -8.68 -2.89 -2.96
C LEU A 138 -8.21 -4.35 -3.00
N PRO A 139 -9.07 -5.31 -3.35
CA PRO A 139 -8.65 -6.69 -3.57
C PRO A 139 -7.72 -6.79 -4.77
N LEU A 140 -6.61 -7.51 -4.63
CA LEU A 140 -5.59 -7.71 -5.66
C LEU A 140 -5.51 -9.19 -6.08
N GLU A 141 -5.17 -9.42 -7.34
CA GLU A 141 -4.93 -10.75 -7.88
C GLU A 141 -3.48 -10.83 -8.38
N MET A 142 -2.58 -11.19 -7.50
CA MET A 142 -1.14 -11.24 -7.77
C MET A 142 -0.64 -12.67 -7.82
N PRO A 143 -0.20 -13.17 -9.01
CA PRO A 143 0.44 -14.49 -9.11
C PRO A 143 1.64 -14.60 -8.17
N GLY A 144 1.78 -15.74 -7.48
CA GLY A 144 2.86 -15.96 -6.52
C GLY A 144 2.66 -15.32 -5.15
N CYS A 145 1.54 -14.62 -4.93
CA CYS A 145 1.18 -14.06 -3.64
C CYS A 145 0.01 -14.83 -3.02
N THR A 146 0.09 -15.05 -1.71
CA THR A 146 -0.98 -15.68 -0.92
C THR A 146 -1.72 -14.64 -0.12
N ALA A 147 -3.05 -14.66 -0.18
CA ALA A 147 -3.89 -13.84 0.68
C ALA A 147 -3.77 -14.30 2.14
N LEU A 148 -3.66 -13.34 3.06
CA LEU A 148 -3.46 -13.59 4.48
C LEU A 148 -4.70 -13.21 5.28
N ALA A 149 -4.87 -13.84 6.44
CA ALA A 149 -5.85 -13.42 7.42
C ALA A 149 -5.52 -12.02 7.96
N LEU A 150 -6.55 -11.25 8.25
CA LEU A 150 -6.39 -9.92 8.83
C LEU A 150 -6.02 -10.01 10.33
N PRO A 151 -5.21 -9.08 10.84
CA PRO A 151 -4.89 -9.01 12.24
C PRO A 151 -6.10 -8.56 13.08
N PRO A 152 -6.10 -8.79 14.40
CA PRO A 152 -7.13 -8.27 15.30
C PRO A 152 -7.30 -6.74 15.13
N GLY A 153 -8.52 -6.28 15.13
CA GLY A 153 -8.88 -4.88 14.94
C GLY A 153 -9.16 -4.48 13.47
N ALA A 154 -8.79 -5.32 12.51
CA ALA A 154 -9.13 -5.12 11.11
C ALA A 154 -10.40 -5.91 10.75
N ARG A 155 -11.44 -5.21 10.30
CA ARG A 155 -12.67 -5.83 9.80
C ARG A 155 -12.48 -6.31 8.37
N GLU A 156 -13.12 -7.41 8.04
CA GLU A 156 -13.17 -7.93 6.66
C GLU A 156 -13.71 -6.89 5.67
N ASP A 157 -13.30 -7.01 4.42
CA ASP A 157 -13.71 -6.14 3.30
C ASP A 157 -13.34 -4.64 3.47
N ARG A 158 -12.38 -4.33 4.34
CA ARG A 158 -11.85 -2.96 4.48
C ARG A 158 -10.42 -2.84 4.02
N TYR A 159 -9.62 -3.88 4.26
CA TYR A 159 -8.25 -4.02 3.80
C TYR A 159 -7.98 -5.47 3.42
N TYR A 160 -6.96 -5.66 2.61
CA TYR A 160 -6.53 -6.97 2.10
C TYR A 160 -5.03 -7.10 2.30
N LEU A 161 -4.60 -8.26 2.77
CA LEU A 161 -3.20 -8.58 3.04
C LEU A 161 -2.74 -9.75 2.18
N TYR A 162 -1.51 -9.64 1.70
CA TYR A 162 -0.87 -10.67 0.88
C TYR A 162 0.58 -10.84 1.28
N ARG A 163 1.11 -12.03 1.05
CA ARG A 163 2.54 -12.33 1.15
C ARG A 163 3.03 -12.83 -0.20
N ASN A 164 4.17 -12.30 -0.64
CA ASN A 164 4.87 -12.82 -1.80
C ASN A 164 5.61 -14.11 -1.42
N ASP A 165 5.13 -15.26 -1.87
CA ASP A 165 5.76 -16.55 -1.59
C ASP A 165 6.91 -16.87 -2.56
N GLY A 166 7.09 -16.03 -3.58
CA GLY A 166 8.06 -16.24 -4.65
C GLY A 166 7.57 -17.26 -5.69
N LEU A 167 7.90 -17.04 -6.95
CA LEU A 167 7.82 -18.04 -8.03
C LEU A 167 9.24 -18.39 -8.45
#